data_a22067bff95e06cf21a05ae4d6949a61
#
_entry.id   a22067bff95e06cf21a05ae4d6949a61
#
_cell.length_a   1.000
_cell.length_b   1.000
_cell.length_c   1.000
_cell.angle_alpha   90.00
_cell.angle_beta   90.00
_cell.angle_gamma   90.00
#
_symmetry.space_group_name_H-M   'P 1'
#
loop_
_entity.id
_entity.type
_entity.pdbx_description
1 polymer ?
#
loop_
_entity_poly.entity_id
_entity_poly.type
_entity_poly.pdbx_seq_one_letter_code
_entity_poly.pdbx_strand_id
1 'polypeptide(L)'
;RVGYRPAADVYMQSVVEEECTGNGALACLQRGYRADAALIPEPSSHVLTIAQVGVMWFQVKVTGHPVHVYKADAGSNAIESAYR
;
A
#
# COMPACT_ATOMS: atom_id res chain seq x y z
N ARG A 1 20.25 -28.10 -1.51
CA ARG A 1 20.84 -27.54 -2.76
C ARG A 1 20.53 -28.55 -3.88
N VAL A 2 19.78 -28.08 -4.90
CA VAL A 2 19.31 -28.94 -6.00
C VAL A 2 20.24 -28.94 -7.23
N GLY A 3 21.41 -28.25 -7.13
CA GLY A 3 22.43 -28.24 -8.20
C GLY A 3 22.13 -27.33 -9.40
N TYR A 4 20.96 -26.71 -9.45
CA TYR A 4 20.65 -25.77 -10.54
C TYR A 4 21.37 -24.43 -10.38
N ARG A 5 21.76 -23.84 -11.50
CA ARG A 5 22.29 -22.47 -11.58
C ARG A 5 21.36 -21.65 -12.45
N PRO A 6 21.03 -20.41 -12.03
CA PRO A 6 20.29 -19.50 -12.90
C PRO A 6 21.04 -19.21 -14.19
N ALA A 7 20.33 -19.06 -15.30
CA ALA A 7 20.90 -18.67 -16.58
C ALA A 7 21.15 -17.15 -16.69
N ALA A 8 20.58 -16.36 -15.78
CA ALA A 8 20.70 -14.91 -15.71
C ALA A 8 20.79 -14.44 -14.26
N ASP A 9 20.97 -13.17 -14.05
CA ASP A 9 21.04 -12.56 -12.72
C ASP A 9 19.72 -12.73 -11.98
N VAL A 10 19.80 -13.03 -10.69
CA VAL A 10 18.67 -13.16 -9.79
C VAL A 10 18.86 -12.18 -8.63
N TYR A 11 17.90 -11.28 -8.46
CA TYR A 11 17.86 -10.34 -7.36
C TYR A 11 16.87 -10.84 -6.30
N MET A 12 17.31 -10.98 -5.07
CA MET A 12 16.45 -11.20 -3.94
C MET A 12 16.24 -9.89 -3.22
N GLN A 13 14.99 -9.48 -3.06
CA GLN A 13 14.62 -8.23 -2.40
C GLN A 13 13.77 -8.54 -1.18
N SER A 14 14.33 -8.35 0.02
CA SER A 14 13.59 -8.39 1.27
C SER A 14 13.13 -6.98 1.59
N VAL A 15 11.88 -6.70 1.33
CA VAL A 15 11.29 -5.36 1.44
C VAL A 15 10.45 -5.23 2.70
N VAL A 16 10.31 -3.99 3.18
CA VAL A 16 9.45 -3.62 4.30
C VAL A 16 8.14 -3.02 3.78
N GLU A 17 7.16 -2.90 4.67
CA GLU A 17 5.88 -2.21 4.41
C GLU A 17 5.02 -2.84 3.29
N GLU A 18 5.16 -4.12 3.06
CA GLU A 18 4.32 -4.82 2.10
C GLU A 18 2.84 -4.72 2.48
N GLU A 19 2.52 -4.89 3.77
CA GLU A 19 1.16 -4.87 4.33
C GLU A 19 0.54 -3.47 4.47
N CYS A 20 1.21 -2.40 4.06
CA CYS A 20 0.69 -1.05 4.25
C CYS A 20 0.94 -0.11 3.08
N THR A 21 2.17 0.28 2.79
CA THR A 21 2.46 1.34 1.81
C THR A 21 3.14 0.85 0.54
N GLY A 22 3.83 -0.29 0.58
CA GLY A 22 4.68 -0.78 -0.50
C GLY A 22 5.96 0.03 -0.73
N ASN A 23 6.32 0.94 0.18
CA ASN A 23 7.48 1.83 0.02
C ASN A 23 8.81 1.07 -0.08
N GLY A 24 8.91 -0.11 0.54
CA GLY A 24 10.11 -0.94 0.41
C GLY A 24 10.36 -1.39 -1.03
N ALA A 25 9.34 -1.89 -1.71
CA ALA A 25 9.41 -2.26 -3.12
C ALA A 25 9.65 -1.03 -4.01
N LEU A 26 8.97 0.09 -3.74
CA LEU A 26 9.18 1.35 -4.46
C LEU A 26 10.63 1.83 -4.34
N ALA A 27 11.23 1.75 -3.15
CA ALA A 27 12.62 2.13 -2.93
C ALA A 27 13.60 1.28 -3.77
N CYS A 28 13.33 -0.02 -3.94
CA CYS A 28 14.11 -0.86 -4.83
C CYS A 28 14.01 -0.39 -6.29
N LEU A 29 12.80 -0.06 -6.74
CA LEU A 29 12.59 0.49 -8.09
C LEU A 29 13.30 1.83 -8.30
N GLN A 30 13.26 2.73 -7.32
CA GLN A 30 13.94 4.03 -7.37
C GLN A 30 15.47 3.89 -7.39
N ARG A 31 16.02 2.86 -6.77
CA ARG A 31 17.45 2.51 -6.85
C ARG A 31 17.86 1.91 -8.19
N GLY A 32 16.92 1.68 -9.08
CA GLY A 32 17.20 1.20 -10.42
C GLY A 32 17.14 -0.31 -10.62
N TYR A 33 16.75 -1.08 -9.61
CA TYR A 33 16.57 -2.52 -9.79
C TYR A 33 15.42 -2.79 -10.76
N ARG A 34 15.72 -3.56 -11.79
CA ARG A 34 14.78 -3.97 -12.86
C ARG A 34 15.02 -5.43 -13.19
N ALA A 35 13.98 -6.12 -13.60
CA ALA A 35 14.04 -7.49 -14.07
C ALA A 35 12.96 -7.72 -15.13
N ASP A 36 13.13 -8.75 -15.94
CA ASP A 36 12.17 -9.16 -16.97
C ASP A 36 10.95 -9.88 -16.35
N ALA A 37 11.12 -10.44 -15.16
CA ALA A 37 10.07 -11.11 -14.41
C ALA A 37 10.29 -10.92 -12.90
N ALA A 38 9.22 -11.01 -12.14
CA ALA A 38 9.24 -11.00 -10.69
C ALA A 38 8.41 -12.16 -10.13
N LEU A 39 8.92 -12.80 -9.10
CA LEU A 39 8.20 -13.79 -8.30
C LEU A 39 8.02 -13.23 -6.90
N ILE A 40 6.79 -13.15 -6.44
CA ILE A 40 6.44 -12.67 -5.10
C ILE A 40 5.90 -13.88 -4.32
N PRO A 41 6.70 -14.47 -3.41
CA PRO A 41 6.26 -15.60 -2.62
C PRO A 41 5.28 -15.12 -1.53
N GLU A 42 4.07 -15.63 -1.59
CA GLU A 42 3.02 -15.37 -0.61
C GLU A 42 2.50 -16.67 0.00
N PRO A 43 2.09 -16.68 1.26
CA PRO A 43 1.55 -17.88 1.92
C PRO A 43 0.09 -18.15 1.52
N SER A 44 -0.22 -18.11 0.25
CA SER A 44 -1.57 -18.22 -0.30
C SER A 44 -1.78 -19.56 -1.00
N SER A 45 -2.48 -20.47 -0.36
CA SER A 45 -3.12 -21.69 -0.94
C SER A 45 -2.34 -22.47 -2.02
N HIS A 46 -1.03 -22.30 -2.15
CA HIS A 46 -0.14 -22.96 -3.14
C HIS A 46 -0.61 -22.81 -4.60
N VAL A 47 -1.27 -21.70 -4.93
CA VAL A 47 -1.71 -21.40 -6.29
C VAL A 47 -0.80 -20.33 -6.92
N LEU A 48 -0.67 -20.37 -8.22
CA LEU A 48 0.00 -19.33 -8.99
C LEU A 48 -1.00 -18.25 -9.34
N THR A 49 -0.83 -17.04 -8.77
CA THR A 49 -1.62 -15.87 -9.10
C THR A 49 -0.83 -15.05 -10.13
N ILE A 50 -1.39 -14.84 -11.31
CA ILE A 50 -0.74 -14.10 -12.41
C ILE A 50 -1.31 -12.70 -12.64
N ALA A 51 -2.38 -12.35 -11.92
CA ALA A 51 -2.98 -11.02 -11.96
C ALA A 51 -3.72 -10.73 -10.66
N GLN A 52 -3.72 -9.48 -10.25
CA GLN A 52 -4.51 -9.01 -9.11
C GLN A 52 -4.95 -7.56 -9.33
N VAL A 53 -5.94 -7.11 -8.58
CA VAL A 53 -6.38 -5.71 -8.57
C VAL A 53 -5.36 -4.82 -7.87
N GLY A 54 -5.30 -3.56 -8.30
CA GLY A 54 -4.53 -2.55 -7.58
C GLY A 54 -5.23 -2.12 -6.29
N VAL A 55 -4.47 -1.55 -5.37
CA VAL A 55 -4.95 -1.01 -4.11
C VAL A 55 -4.55 0.46 -4.01
N MET A 56 -5.46 1.28 -3.53
CA MET A 56 -5.20 2.68 -3.21
C MET A 56 -5.68 2.98 -1.79
N TRP A 57 -4.78 3.50 -0.96
CA TRP A 57 -5.09 3.97 0.38
C TRP A 57 -5.06 5.49 0.42
N PHE A 58 -6.08 6.09 0.98
CA PHE A 58 -6.12 7.53 1.18
C PHE A 58 -6.78 7.87 2.51
N GLN A 59 -6.45 9.03 3.04
CA GLN A 59 -7.04 9.56 4.25
C GLN A 59 -7.82 10.82 3.93
N VAL A 60 -9.07 10.86 4.37
CA VAL A 60 -9.89 12.08 4.34
C VAL A 60 -9.93 12.66 5.76
N LYS A 61 -9.47 13.90 5.91
CA LYS A 61 -9.52 14.63 7.17
C LYS A 61 -10.55 15.72 7.08
N VAL A 62 -11.60 15.60 7.87
CA VAL A 62 -12.66 16.62 7.98
C VAL A 62 -12.55 17.32 9.33
N THR A 63 -12.48 18.64 9.31
CA THR A 63 -12.35 19.47 10.52
C THR A 63 -13.66 20.20 10.79
N GLY A 64 -14.21 20.00 11.99
CA GLY A 64 -15.35 20.77 12.49
C GLY A 64 -14.91 22.00 13.28
N HIS A 65 -15.84 22.88 13.54
CA HIS A 65 -15.67 24.02 14.42
C HIS A 65 -16.56 23.85 15.66
N PRO A 66 -15.97 23.48 16.83
CA PRO A 66 -16.74 23.27 18.04
C PRO A 66 -17.23 24.61 18.62
N VAL A 67 -18.48 24.65 19.03
CA VAL A 67 -19.10 25.77 19.70
C VAL A 67 -19.97 25.30 20.84
N HIS A 68 -20.30 26.19 21.77
CA HIS A 68 -21.27 25.90 22.83
C HIS A 68 -22.64 25.63 22.19
N VAL A 69 -23.41 24.69 22.75
CA VAL A 69 -24.72 24.28 22.21
C VAL A 69 -25.68 25.45 21.97
N TYR A 70 -25.61 26.48 22.79
CA TYR A 70 -26.40 27.73 22.64
C TYR A 70 -26.10 28.49 21.33
N LYS A 71 -24.95 28.24 20.70
CA LYS A 71 -24.51 28.87 19.45
C LYS A 71 -24.28 27.80 18.35
N ALA A 72 -25.09 26.76 18.35
CA ALA A 72 -24.90 25.61 17.44
C ALA A 72 -24.83 26.05 15.96
N ASP A 73 -25.59 27.04 15.56
CA ASP A 73 -25.63 27.56 14.18
C ASP A 73 -24.32 28.24 13.74
N ALA A 74 -23.47 28.62 14.69
CA ALA A 74 -22.17 29.24 14.40
C ALA A 74 -21.03 28.23 14.29
N GLY A 75 -21.31 26.94 14.55
CA GLY A 75 -20.35 25.85 14.48
C GLY A 75 -20.45 25.03 13.20
N SER A 76 -19.59 24.04 13.06
CA SER A 76 -19.71 23.01 12.03
C SER A 76 -19.42 21.63 12.60
N ASN A 77 -20.31 20.69 12.31
CA ASN A 77 -20.18 19.32 12.71
C ASN A 77 -19.33 18.56 11.68
N ALA A 78 -18.15 18.10 12.10
CA ALA A 78 -17.24 17.36 11.22
C ALA A 78 -17.85 16.06 10.68
N ILE A 79 -18.72 15.41 11.47
CA ILE A 79 -19.38 14.15 11.05
C ILE A 79 -20.37 14.45 9.91
N GLU A 80 -21.23 15.46 10.08
CA GLU A 80 -22.16 15.87 9.01
C GLU A 80 -21.42 16.32 7.75
N SER A 81 -20.33 17.06 7.93
CA SER A 81 -19.51 17.54 6.80
C SER A 81 -18.82 16.39 6.06
N ALA A 82 -18.51 15.29 6.74
CA ALA A 82 -17.92 14.12 6.10
C ALA A 82 -18.91 13.32 5.23
N TYR A 83 -20.22 13.48 5.46
CA TYR A 83 -21.28 12.80 4.70
C TYR A 83 -21.84 13.62 3.52
N ARG A 84 -21.34 14.82 3.31
CA ARG A 84 -21.72 15.70 2.19
C ARG A 84 -20.72 15.63 1.05
#